data_a1319a11750720f7837e398bf4edbc23
#
_entry.id   a1319a11750720f7837e398bf4edbc23
#
_cell.length_a   1.000
_cell.length_b   1.000
_cell.length_c   1.000
_cell.angle_alpha   90.00
_cell.angle_beta   90.00
_cell.angle_gamma   90.00
#
_symmetry.space_group_name_H-M   'P 1'
#
loop_
_entity.id
_entity.type
_entity.pdbx_description
1 polymer ?
#
loop_
_entity_poly.entity_id
_entity_poly.type
_entity_poly.pdbx_seq_one_letter_code
_entity_poly.pdbx_strand_id
1 'polypeptide(L)'
;MDNSLSAYTQKYDKEGYGLQCPDGHVIRFYERILKYKLNKTSGKLLDFGCGNGVHSKYFKNITGGGIEPYGIDIVPSLKKVWEKDPCLEAKNFHIISPNSSFKKLFNTQMDFIFANQSLYYLTKQAFKEAIQEFYELCNEGAIIFATMISDKGYSLYERGELMDNGLREVKGCPSGRLDGSSYIRFTKDIEELKEDFKPFKPLFWGDYELINLYNFEGSVEHFIYIGQK
;
A
#
# COMPACT_ATOMS: atom_id res chain seq x y z
N MET A 1 21.75 0.53 -2.97
CA MET A 1 21.17 -0.33 -1.91
C MET A 1 19.80 0.21 -1.58
N ASP A 2 18.86 -0.66 -1.42
CA ASP A 2 17.48 -0.24 -1.17
C ASP A 2 17.33 0.16 0.31
N ASN A 3 17.37 1.47 0.56
CA ASN A 3 17.27 2.01 1.91
C ASN A 3 15.88 1.74 2.55
N SER A 4 14.85 1.49 1.73
CA SER A 4 13.52 1.14 2.22
C SER A 4 13.52 -0.19 2.96
N LEU A 5 14.19 -1.22 2.43
CA LEU A 5 14.29 -2.52 3.11
C LEU A 5 14.97 -2.39 4.47
N SER A 6 16.10 -1.68 4.54
CA SER A 6 16.83 -1.47 5.79
C SER A 6 15.98 -0.72 6.82
N ALA A 7 15.34 0.38 6.41
CA ALA A 7 14.52 1.21 7.28
C ALA A 7 13.31 0.44 7.84
N TYR A 8 12.60 -0.31 6.98
CA TYR A 8 11.44 -1.09 7.42
C TYR A 8 11.81 -2.32 8.24
N THR A 9 12.92 -3.01 7.92
CA THR A 9 13.44 -4.11 8.74
C THR A 9 13.74 -3.61 10.15
N GLN A 10 14.42 -2.47 10.30
CA GLN A 10 14.66 -1.88 11.60
C GLN A 10 13.38 -1.58 12.36
N LYS A 11 12.37 -1.02 11.72
CA LYS A 11 11.09 -0.67 12.36
C LYS A 11 10.34 -1.90 12.86
N TYR A 12 10.21 -2.92 12.03
CA TYR A 12 9.49 -4.13 12.43
C TYR A 12 10.24 -4.95 13.46
N ASP A 13 11.56 -5.06 13.36
CA ASP A 13 12.36 -5.92 14.23
C ASP A 13 12.68 -5.28 15.58
N LYS A 14 12.91 -3.96 15.62
CA LYS A 14 13.35 -3.26 16.85
C LYS A 14 12.25 -2.47 17.54
N GLU A 15 11.36 -1.84 16.77
CA GLU A 15 10.38 -0.89 17.28
C GLU A 15 8.98 -1.50 17.42
N GLY A 16 8.79 -2.75 16.96
CA GLY A 16 7.46 -3.39 16.95
C GLY A 16 6.46 -2.60 16.10
N TYR A 17 6.95 -1.99 15.02
CA TYR A 17 6.16 -1.13 14.15
C TYR A 17 5.00 -1.90 13.52
N GLY A 18 3.85 -1.28 13.50
CA GLY A 18 2.66 -1.78 12.83
C GLY A 18 1.40 -1.32 13.55
N LEU A 19 0.40 -0.99 12.77
CA LEU A 19 -0.92 -0.70 13.30
C LEU A 19 -1.52 -1.98 13.89
N GLN A 20 -2.31 -1.84 14.94
CA GLN A 20 -3.10 -2.94 15.50
C GLN A 20 -4.55 -2.89 14.99
N CYS A 21 -4.96 -1.75 14.43
CA CYS A 21 -6.28 -1.53 13.86
C CYS A 21 -6.15 -1.00 12.44
N PRO A 22 -7.14 -1.26 11.56
CA PRO A 22 -7.12 -0.74 10.20
C PRO A 22 -7.29 0.78 10.19
N ASP A 23 -6.71 1.43 9.19
CA ASP A 23 -6.87 2.86 8.96
C ASP A 23 -8.34 3.22 8.67
N GLY A 24 -8.76 4.40 9.13
CA GLY A 24 -10.15 4.85 8.98
C GLY A 24 -10.61 4.99 7.52
N HIS A 25 -9.71 5.35 6.60
CA HIS A 25 -10.01 5.42 5.16
C HIS A 25 -10.18 4.01 4.56
N VAL A 26 -9.51 2.99 5.08
CA VAL A 26 -9.68 1.59 4.66
C VAL A 26 -11.04 1.04 5.09
N ILE A 27 -11.47 1.35 6.33
CA ILE A 27 -12.81 1.01 6.81
C ILE A 27 -13.87 1.65 5.92
N ARG A 28 -13.71 2.94 5.57
CA ARG A 28 -14.64 3.65 4.66
C ARG A 28 -14.63 3.08 3.25
N PHE A 29 -13.47 2.65 2.74
CA PHE A 29 -13.37 1.96 1.45
C PHE A 29 -14.22 0.70 1.44
N TYR A 30 -14.08 -0.17 2.45
CA TYR A 30 -14.90 -1.37 2.53
C TYR A 30 -16.38 -1.04 2.67
N GLU A 31 -16.76 -0.29 3.71
CA GLU A 31 -18.17 -0.07 4.05
C GLU A 31 -18.91 0.73 2.98
N ARG A 32 -18.30 1.78 2.43
CA ARG A 32 -18.99 2.69 1.51
C ARG A 32 -18.82 2.34 0.05
N ILE A 33 -17.69 1.78 -0.34
CA ILE A 33 -17.39 1.50 -1.73
C ILE A 33 -17.60 0.02 -2.06
N LEU A 34 -16.84 -0.88 -1.47
CA LEU A 34 -16.95 -2.30 -1.81
C LEU A 34 -18.33 -2.85 -1.50
N LYS A 35 -18.81 -2.65 -0.28
CA LYS A 35 -20.08 -3.21 0.19
C LYS A 35 -21.28 -2.50 -0.40
N TYR A 36 -21.38 -1.16 -0.25
CA TYR A 36 -22.58 -0.42 -0.65
C TYR A 36 -22.65 -0.05 -2.12
N LYS A 37 -21.55 0.42 -2.72
CA LYS A 37 -21.57 0.91 -4.10
C LYS A 37 -21.35 -0.20 -5.12
N LEU A 38 -20.42 -1.11 -4.83
CA LEU A 38 -20.00 -2.12 -5.79
C LEU A 38 -20.61 -3.50 -5.50
N ASN A 39 -21.17 -3.72 -4.31
CA ASN A 39 -21.68 -5.01 -3.83
C ASN A 39 -20.66 -6.16 -4.00
N LYS A 40 -19.40 -5.89 -3.66
CA LYS A 40 -18.27 -6.82 -3.76
C LYS A 40 -17.71 -7.12 -2.39
N THR A 41 -18.13 -8.25 -1.80
CA THR A 41 -17.76 -8.65 -0.43
C THR A 41 -17.13 -10.03 -0.36
N SER A 42 -16.78 -10.62 -1.51
CA SER A 42 -16.11 -11.91 -1.60
C SER A 42 -15.12 -11.94 -2.75
N GLY A 43 -14.09 -12.78 -2.62
CA GLY A 43 -13.04 -12.98 -3.62
C GLY A 43 -11.64 -12.95 -3.01
N LYS A 44 -10.62 -12.99 -3.85
CA LYS A 44 -9.20 -12.99 -3.47
C LYS A 44 -8.64 -11.57 -3.50
N LEU A 45 -7.99 -11.18 -2.42
CA LEU A 45 -7.39 -9.85 -2.26
C LEU A 45 -5.88 -9.97 -2.15
N LEU A 46 -5.14 -9.31 -3.04
CA LEU A 46 -3.70 -9.11 -2.89
C LEU A 46 -3.43 -7.81 -2.15
N ASP A 47 -2.82 -7.92 -0.98
CA ASP A 47 -2.34 -6.82 -0.14
C ASP A 47 -0.85 -6.58 -0.43
N PHE A 48 -0.55 -5.52 -1.17
CA PHE A 48 0.81 -5.16 -1.59
C PHE A 48 1.48 -4.25 -0.56
N GLY A 49 2.58 -4.71 0.02
CA GLY A 49 3.22 -4.06 1.17
C GLY A 49 2.38 -4.27 2.43
N CYS A 50 1.92 -5.50 2.65
CA CYS A 50 0.91 -5.85 3.64
C CYS A 50 1.35 -5.69 5.10
N GLY A 51 2.67 -5.55 5.37
CA GLY A 51 3.21 -5.43 6.71
C GLY A 51 2.76 -6.59 7.62
N ASN A 52 2.32 -6.25 8.83
CA ASN A 52 1.81 -7.23 9.80
C ASN A 52 0.42 -7.79 9.47
N GLY A 53 -0.14 -7.48 8.31
CA GLY A 53 -1.41 -8.02 7.82
C GLY A 53 -2.65 -7.43 8.48
N VAL A 54 -2.56 -6.27 9.13
CA VAL A 54 -3.71 -5.66 9.84
C VAL A 54 -4.91 -5.41 8.92
N HIS A 55 -4.68 -4.91 7.71
CA HIS A 55 -5.73 -4.67 6.73
C HIS A 55 -6.26 -5.98 6.13
N SER A 56 -5.38 -6.92 5.82
CA SER A 56 -5.72 -8.27 5.37
C SER A 56 -6.64 -8.98 6.37
N LYS A 57 -6.32 -8.94 7.67
CA LYS A 57 -7.17 -9.46 8.75
C LYS A 57 -8.53 -8.77 8.82
N TYR A 58 -8.52 -7.45 8.69
CA TYR A 58 -9.76 -6.67 8.71
C TYR A 58 -10.70 -7.13 7.60
N PHE A 59 -10.24 -7.21 6.35
CA PHE A 59 -11.08 -7.64 5.23
C PHE A 59 -11.61 -9.08 5.42
N LYS A 60 -10.77 -10.01 5.86
CA LYS A 60 -11.21 -11.38 6.14
C LYS A 60 -12.29 -11.43 7.21
N ASN A 61 -12.08 -10.73 8.32
CA ASN A 61 -12.98 -10.78 9.47
C ASN A 61 -14.31 -10.07 9.19
N ILE A 62 -14.27 -8.86 8.62
CA ILE A 62 -15.51 -8.09 8.35
C ILE A 62 -16.42 -8.75 7.31
N THR A 63 -15.86 -9.60 6.46
CA THR A 63 -16.61 -10.36 5.45
C THR A 63 -16.97 -11.78 5.89
N GLY A 64 -16.63 -12.16 7.11
CA GLY A 64 -16.84 -13.53 7.60
C GLY A 64 -16.08 -14.59 6.79
N GLY A 65 -14.92 -14.22 6.23
CA GLY A 65 -14.12 -15.08 5.37
C GLY A 65 -14.47 -15.00 3.88
N GLY A 66 -15.40 -14.13 3.49
CA GLY A 66 -15.74 -13.92 2.08
C GLY A 66 -14.56 -13.39 1.25
N ILE A 67 -13.74 -12.52 1.83
CA ILE A 67 -12.48 -12.07 1.22
C ILE A 67 -11.33 -12.92 1.76
N GLU A 68 -10.61 -13.59 0.84
CA GLU A 68 -9.40 -14.36 1.13
C GLU A 68 -8.15 -13.49 0.85
N PRO A 69 -7.36 -13.09 1.87
CA PRO A 69 -6.19 -12.27 1.67
C PRO A 69 -4.96 -13.06 1.23
N TYR A 70 -4.22 -12.47 0.32
CA TYR A 70 -2.86 -12.80 -0.08
C TYR A 70 -1.99 -11.59 0.22
N GLY A 71 -0.77 -11.80 0.72
CA GLY A 71 0.12 -10.71 1.09
C GLY A 71 1.49 -10.81 0.45
N ILE A 72 2.05 -9.68 0.09
CA ILE A 72 3.47 -9.57 -0.25
C ILE A 72 4.12 -8.41 0.49
N ASP A 73 5.35 -8.61 0.92
CA ASP A 73 6.15 -7.58 1.57
C ASP A 73 7.64 -7.82 1.29
N ILE A 74 8.47 -6.81 1.54
CA ILE A 74 9.93 -6.89 1.38
C ILE A 74 10.65 -7.29 2.68
N VAL A 75 9.98 -7.21 3.84
CA VAL A 75 10.59 -7.43 5.17
C VAL A 75 10.49 -8.90 5.58
N PRO A 76 11.61 -9.64 5.68
CA PRO A 76 11.59 -11.09 5.90
C PRO A 76 10.97 -11.53 7.23
N SER A 77 11.12 -10.75 8.30
CA SER A 77 10.60 -11.07 9.64
C SER A 77 9.06 -11.16 9.68
N LEU A 78 8.36 -10.49 8.77
CA LEU A 78 6.90 -10.50 8.66
C LEU A 78 6.34 -11.89 8.33
N LYS A 79 7.11 -12.76 7.70
CA LYS A 79 6.70 -14.14 7.45
C LYS A 79 6.29 -14.85 8.74
N LYS A 80 7.08 -14.68 9.80
CA LYS A 80 6.76 -15.27 11.12
C LYS A 80 5.52 -14.65 11.76
N VAL A 81 5.22 -13.38 11.45
CA VAL A 81 4.00 -12.70 11.95
C VAL A 81 2.77 -13.32 11.30
N TRP A 82 2.81 -13.52 9.98
CA TRP A 82 1.73 -14.17 9.23
C TRP A 82 1.52 -15.63 9.63
N GLU A 83 2.62 -16.39 9.84
CA GLU A 83 2.57 -17.80 10.26
C GLU A 83 1.91 -18.01 11.63
N LYS A 84 2.05 -17.02 12.52
CA LYS A 84 1.50 -17.10 13.88
C LYS A 84 0.08 -16.58 14.00
N ASP A 85 -0.41 -15.87 13.01
CA ASP A 85 -1.74 -15.25 13.06
C ASP A 85 -2.81 -16.25 12.60
N PRO A 86 -3.77 -16.62 13.46
CA PRO A 86 -4.78 -17.61 13.12
C PRO A 86 -5.77 -17.14 12.04
N CYS A 87 -5.81 -15.86 11.77
CA CYS A 87 -6.66 -15.28 10.73
C CYS A 87 -6.01 -15.26 9.34
N LEU A 88 -4.70 -15.48 9.25
CA LEU A 88 -3.95 -15.39 8.01
C LEU A 88 -3.41 -16.76 7.58
N GLU A 89 -3.37 -16.99 6.27
CA GLU A 89 -2.84 -18.23 5.71
C GLU A 89 -1.37 -18.02 5.33
N ALA A 90 -0.44 -18.66 6.05
CA ALA A 90 1.00 -18.54 5.81
C ALA A 90 1.42 -18.84 4.35
N LYS A 91 0.72 -19.77 3.68
CA LYS A 91 0.94 -20.12 2.27
C LYS A 91 0.59 -19.01 1.29
N ASN A 92 -0.24 -18.05 1.70
CA ASN A 92 -0.67 -16.91 0.89
C ASN A 92 0.24 -15.69 1.06
N PHE A 93 1.32 -15.80 1.84
CA PHE A 93 2.27 -14.71 2.07
C PHE A 93 3.63 -14.99 1.43
N HIS A 94 4.13 -14.00 0.68
CA HIS A 94 5.41 -14.09 0.00
C HIS A 94 6.31 -12.89 0.32
N ILE A 95 7.59 -13.17 0.55
CA ILE A 95 8.62 -12.13 0.60
C ILE A 95 9.14 -11.91 -0.82
N ILE A 96 9.20 -10.65 -1.22
CA ILE A 96 9.74 -10.24 -2.51
C ILE A 96 10.98 -9.37 -2.32
N SER A 97 11.87 -9.37 -3.31
CA SER A 97 12.92 -8.37 -3.35
C SER A 97 12.34 -7.01 -3.79
N PRO A 98 12.87 -5.90 -3.29
CA PRO A 98 12.46 -4.59 -3.75
C PRO A 98 12.52 -4.46 -5.28
N ASN A 99 11.51 -3.86 -5.88
CA ASN A 99 11.37 -3.66 -7.33
C ASN A 99 11.42 -4.95 -8.18
N SER A 100 11.11 -6.12 -7.60
CA SER A 100 11.04 -7.38 -8.34
C SER A 100 9.61 -7.72 -8.78
N SER A 101 9.51 -8.50 -9.86
CA SER A 101 8.24 -9.05 -10.32
C SER A 101 7.64 -10.02 -9.30
N PHE A 102 6.34 -10.00 -9.12
CA PHE A 102 5.61 -10.81 -8.15
C PHE A 102 4.46 -11.64 -8.77
N LYS A 103 4.06 -11.39 -10.00
CA LYS A 103 2.91 -12.09 -10.60
C LYS A 103 3.06 -13.61 -10.67
N LYS A 104 4.30 -14.10 -10.81
CA LYS A 104 4.58 -15.54 -10.86
C LYS A 104 4.49 -16.26 -9.51
N LEU A 105 4.34 -15.52 -8.42
CA LEU A 105 4.17 -16.09 -7.08
C LEU A 105 2.78 -16.68 -6.87
N PHE A 106 1.81 -16.25 -7.67
CA PHE A 106 0.41 -16.61 -7.52
C PHE A 106 -0.07 -17.48 -8.69
N ASN A 107 -0.61 -18.66 -8.37
CA ASN A 107 -1.25 -19.56 -9.35
C ASN A 107 -2.77 -19.30 -9.43
N THR A 108 -3.20 -18.07 -9.16
CA THR A 108 -4.60 -17.67 -9.12
C THR A 108 -4.73 -16.21 -9.49
N GLN A 109 -5.89 -15.83 -10.01
CA GLN A 109 -6.21 -14.42 -10.26
C GLN A 109 -6.83 -13.77 -9.03
N MET A 110 -6.76 -12.45 -8.98
CA MET A 110 -7.24 -11.63 -7.86
C MET A 110 -8.49 -10.86 -8.24
N ASP A 111 -9.40 -10.72 -7.30
CA ASP A 111 -10.62 -9.90 -7.43
C ASP A 111 -10.40 -8.50 -6.87
N PHE A 112 -9.39 -8.36 -6.00
CA PHE A 112 -9.01 -7.10 -5.39
C PHE A 112 -7.49 -6.96 -5.34
N ILE A 113 -7.01 -5.76 -5.69
CA ILE A 113 -5.66 -5.30 -5.38
C ILE A 113 -5.79 -4.20 -4.33
N PHE A 114 -5.06 -4.34 -3.25
CA PHE A 114 -5.02 -3.38 -2.16
C PHE A 114 -3.56 -2.97 -1.91
N ALA A 115 -3.26 -1.68 -2.06
CA ALA A 115 -1.92 -1.13 -1.90
C ALA A 115 -1.99 0.16 -1.07
N ASN A 116 -2.08 0.00 0.25
CA ASN A 116 -2.16 1.11 1.18
C ASN A 116 -0.76 1.52 1.64
N GLN A 117 -0.38 2.76 1.38
CA GLN A 117 0.88 3.36 1.83
C GLN A 117 2.14 2.57 1.42
N SER A 118 2.17 2.00 0.23
CA SER A 118 3.24 1.11 -0.22
C SER A 118 3.83 1.45 -1.60
N LEU A 119 3.03 1.83 -2.58
CA LEU A 119 3.47 2.01 -3.96
C LEU A 119 4.41 3.20 -4.18
N TYR A 120 4.33 4.21 -3.37
CA TYR A 120 5.15 5.41 -3.50
C TYR A 120 6.63 5.20 -3.11
N TYR A 121 6.99 4.02 -2.62
CA TYR A 121 8.39 3.63 -2.42
C TYR A 121 9.03 3.01 -3.66
N LEU A 122 8.24 2.71 -4.69
CA LEU A 122 8.75 2.15 -5.93
C LEU A 122 9.36 3.23 -6.83
N THR A 123 10.44 2.89 -7.53
CA THR A 123 10.94 3.74 -8.62
C THR A 123 9.88 3.90 -9.70
N LYS A 124 9.99 4.93 -10.54
CA LYS A 124 9.05 5.18 -11.63
C LYS A 124 8.87 3.96 -12.54
N GLN A 125 9.95 3.26 -12.84
CA GLN A 125 9.90 2.05 -13.69
C GLN A 125 9.22 0.89 -12.97
N ALA A 126 9.65 0.59 -11.73
CA ALA A 126 9.07 -0.49 -10.93
C ALA A 126 7.58 -0.26 -10.62
N PHE A 127 7.18 1.00 -10.43
CA PHE A 127 5.78 1.35 -10.27
C PHE A 127 4.95 0.99 -11.51
N LYS A 128 5.41 1.39 -12.71
CA LYS A 128 4.73 1.05 -13.97
C LYS A 128 4.62 -0.46 -14.17
N GLU A 129 5.70 -1.19 -13.90
CA GLU A 129 5.71 -2.64 -13.98
C GLU A 129 4.74 -3.27 -12.98
N ALA A 130 4.70 -2.78 -11.72
CA ALA A 130 3.76 -3.25 -10.72
C ALA A 130 2.30 -3.02 -11.12
N ILE A 131 1.94 -1.85 -11.66
CA ILE A 131 0.58 -1.57 -12.15
C ILE A 131 0.20 -2.52 -13.29
N GLN A 132 1.12 -2.79 -14.21
CA GLN A 132 0.89 -3.75 -15.30
C GLN A 132 0.72 -5.17 -14.76
N GLU A 133 1.55 -5.61 -13.82
CA GLU A 133 1.43 -6.93 -13.18
C GLU A 133 0.13 -7.08 -12.40
N PHE A 134 -0.32 -6.05 -11.68
CA PHE A 134 -1.64 -6.06 -11.03
C PHE A 134 -2.76 -6.26 -12.04
N TYR A 135 -2.72 -5.53 -13.15
CA TYR A 135 -3.73 -5.66 -14.19
C TYR A 135 -3.79 -7.07 -14.79
N GLU A 136 -2.63 -7.65 -15.09
CA GLU A 136 -2.52 -9.01 -15.60
C GLU A 136 -2.98 -10.08 -14.59
N LEU A 137 -2.74 -9.84 -13.30
CA LEU A 137 -3.12 -10.75 -12.21
C LEU A 137 -4.60 -10.68 -11.86
N CYS A 138 -5.30 -9.64 -12.26
CA CYS A 138 -6.70 -9.41 -11.92
C CYS A 138 -7.68 -10.17 -12.81
N ASN A 139 -8.79 -10.64 -12.22
CA ASN A 139 -10.00 -11.04 -12.94
C ASN A 139 -10.65 -9.82 -13.63
N GLU A 140 -11.45 -10.06 -14.66
CA GLU A 140 -12.32 -9.01 -15.21
C GLU A 140 -13.28 -8.47 -14.14
N GLY A 141 -13.38 -7.15 -14.07
CA GLY A 141 -14.16 -6.46 -13.05
C GLY A 141 -13.50 -6.38 -11.67
N ALA A 142 -12.25 -6.81 -11.52
CA ALA A 142 -11.50 -6.67 -10.28
C ALA A 142 -11.30 -5.19 -9.89
N ILE A 143 -11.20 -4.94 -8.60
CA ILE A 143 -11.05 -3.59 -8.04
C ILE A 143 -9.63 -3.39 -7.50
N ILE A 144 -9.00 -2.30 -7.90
CA ILE A 144 -7.78 -1.81 -7.27
C ILE A 144 -8.10 -0.65 -6.31
N PHE A 145 -7.54 -0.71 -5.12
CA PHE A 145 -7.43 0.40 -4.17
C PHE A 145 -5.96 0.71 -3.94
N ALA A 146 -5.58 1.97 -4.09
CA ALA A 146 -4.22 2.40 -3.82
C ALA A 146 -4.17 3.79 -3.19
N THR A 147 -3.11 4.06 -2.43
CA THR A 147 -2.83 5.39 -1.90
C THR A 147 -1.46 5.87 -2.35
N MET A 148 -1.38 7.15 -2.72
CA MET A 148 -0.15 7.83 -3.14
C MET A 148 0.05 9.11 -2.34
N ILE A 149 1.30 9.44 -1.98
CA ILE A 149 1.59 10.69 -1.27
C ILE A 149 1.44 11.87 -2.22
N SER A 150 0.65 12.88 -1.80
CA SER A 150 0.48 14.13 -2.52
C SER A 150 1.73 15.01 -2.43
N ASP A 151 2.03 15.70 -3.53
CA ASP A 151 3.10 16.72 -3.54
C ASP A 151 2.72 17.99 -2.75
N LYS A 152 1.45 18.18 -2.41
CA LYS A 152 0.94 19.41 -1.79
C LYS A 152 1.11 19.48 -0.26
N GLY A 153 0.93 18.39 0.45
CA GLY A 153 0.80 18.38 1.89
C GLY A 153 2.06 17.99 2.67
N TYR A 154 3.23 18.04 2.07
CA TYR A 154 4.44 17.50 2.70
C TYR A 154 5.29 18.57 3.39
N SER A 155 4.70 19.29 4.34
CA SER A 155 5.41 20.33 5.11
C SER A 155 6.33 19.79 6.22
N LEU A 156 6.18 18.49 6.55
CA LEU A 156 6.87 17.87 7.69
C LEU A 156 8.29 17.35 7.38
N TYR A 157 8.68 17.31 6.11
CA TYR A 157 9.93 16.68 5.71
C TYR A 157 10.74 17.60 4.78
N GLU A 158 12.04 17.63 4.98
CA GLU A 158 12.94 18.17 3.97
C GLU A 158 12.93 17.24 2.76
N ARG A 159 12.61 17.80 1.60
CA ARG A 159 12.63 17.09 0.33
C ARG A 159 13.94 17.35 -0.37
N GLY A 160 14.63 16.29 -0.73
CA GLY A 160 15.75 16.34 -1.63
C GLY A 160 15.32 16.60 -3.09
N GLU A 161 16.30 16.70 -3.96
CA GLU A 161 16.09 16.84 -5.40
C GLU A 161 15.42 15.61 -6.00
N LEU A 162 14.74 15.79 -7.13
CA LEU A 162 14.18 14.68 -7.90
C LEU A 162 15.32 13.90 -8.55
N MET A 163 15.38 12.60 -8.25
CA MET A 163 16.36 11.71 -8.86
C MET A 163 15.86 11.16 -10.21
N ASP A 164 16.77 10.65 -11.03
CA ASP A 164 16.47 10.09 -12.36
C ASP A 164 15.48 8.90 -12.29
N ASN A 165 15.45 8.18 -11.16
CA ASN A 165 14.51 7.08 -10.93
C ASN A 165 13.10 7.52 -10.50
N GLY A 166 12.84 8.83 -10.39
CA GLY A 166 11.55 9.41 -10.05
C GLY A 166 11.26 9.51 -8.55
N LEU A 167 12.23 9.20 -7.70
CA LEU A 167 12.11 9.33 -6.25
C LEU A 167 12.74 10.64 -5.76
N ARG A 168 12.34 11.09 -4.58
CA ARG A 168 13.01 12.14 -3.80
C ARG A 168 13.46 11.57 -2.47
N GLU A 169 14.66 11.91 -2.05
CA GLU A 169 15.07 11.66 -0.67
C GLU A 169 14.25 12.54 0.28
N VAL A 170 13.80 11.96 1.36
CA VAL A 170 13.02 12.64 2.40
C VAL A 170 13.71 12.43 3.74
N LYS A 171 13.99 13.54 4.45
CA LYS A 171 14.69 13.54 5.74
C LYS A 171 13.85 14.24 6.79
N GLY A 172 14.14 13.95 8.06
CA GLY A 172 13.72 14.77 9.18
C GLY A 172 12.27 14.66 9.57
N CYS A 173 11.72 13.45 9.67
CA CYS A 173 10.40 13.31 10.30
C CYS A 173 10.47 13.71 11.78
N PRO A 174 9.81 14.80 12.21
CA PRO A 174 9.84 15.25 13.61
C PRO A 174 9.31 14.20 14.60
N SER A 175 8.52 13.25 14.14
CA SER A 175 7.95 12.18 14.98
C SER A 175 8.91 11.02 15.21
N GLY A 176 10.14 11.05 14.70
CA GLY A 176 11.07 9.92 14.77
C GLY A 176 10.63 8.67 13.98
N ARG A 177 9.47 8.71 13.32
CA ARG A 177 8.93 7.54 12.58
C ARG A 177 9.77 7.14 11.37
N LEU A 178 10.62 8.04 10.90
CA LEU A 178 11.56 7.82 9.79
C LEU A 178 12.93 8.40 10.20
N ASP A 179 13.54 7.82 11.24
CA ASP A 179 14.94 8.12 11.55
C ASP A 179 15.79 7.58 10.39
N GLY A 180 16.25 8.51 9.57
CA GLY A 180 16.98 8.20 8.35
C GLY A 180 16.32 8.71 7.09
N SER A 181 16.99 8.49 5.97
CA SER A 181 16.47 8.88 4.66
C SER A 181 15.51 7.84 4.13
N SER A 182 14.33 8.29 3.70
CA SER A 182 13.40 7.51 2.88
C SER A 182 13.38 8.07 1.47
N TYR A 183 13.08 7.22 0.49
CA TYR A 183 12.95 7.61 -0.91
C TYR A 183 11.51 7.46 -1.32
N ILE A 184 10.89 8.54 -1.76
CA ILE A 184 9.45 8.62 -1.99
C ILE A 184 9.18 9.26 -3.35
N ARG A 185 8.22 8.67 -4.07
CA ARG A 185 7.58 9.25 -5.23
C ARG A 185 6.36 10.05 -4.79
N PHE A 186 6.28 11.30 -5.18
CA PHE A 186 5.14 12.17 -4.93
C PHE A 186 4.25 12.23 -6.18
N THR A 187 2.96 12.31 -5.97
CA THR A 187 1.95 12.52 -7.00
C THR A 187 1.49 13.97 -6.96
N LYS A 188 1.57 14.64 -8.09
CA LYS A 188 1.30 16.09 -8.19
C LYS A 188 -0.17 16.43 -8.01
N ASP A 189 -1.04 15.71 -8.72
CA ASP A 189 -2.47 15.98 -8.79
C ASP A 189 -3.27 14.74 -9.19
N ILE A 190 -4.59 14.89 -9.22
CA ILE A 190 -5.53 13.81 -9.58
C ILE A 190 -5.37 13.33 -11.03
N GLU A 191 -4.98 14.19 -11.95
CA GLU A 191 -4.81 13.79 -13.35
C GLU A 191 -3.57 12.91 -13.51
N GLU A 192 -2.46 13.25 -12.84
CA GLU A 192 -1.29 12.37 -12.76
C GLU A 192 -1.66 11.03 -12.08
N LEU A 193 -2.43 11.08 -10.99
CA LEU A 193 -2.90 9.86 -10.31
C LEU A 193 -3.65 8.93 -11.27
N LYS A 194 -4.60 9.45 -12.03
CA LYS A 194 -5.37 8.65 -13.00
C LYS A 194 -4.50 8.09 -14.12
N GLU A 195 -3.54 8.88 -14.61
CA GLU A 195 -2.59 8.43 -15.65
C GLU A 195 -1.70 7.30 -15.15
N ASP A 196 -1.20 7.42 -13.93
CA ASP A 196 -0.33 6.45 -13.28
C ASP A 196 -0.97 5.06 -13.12
N PHE A 197 -2.26 5.02 -12.90
CA PHE A 197 -2.99 3.77 -12.70
C PHE A 197 -3.62 3.19 -13.98
N LYS A 198 -3.36 3.73 -15.16
CA LYS A 198 -3.67 3.03 -16.41
C LYS A 198 -2.97 1.66 -16.43
N PRO A 199 -3.62 0.58 -16.81
CA PRO A 199 -4.85 0.46 -17.60
C PRO A 199 -6.16 0.33 -16.79
N PHE A 200 -6.17 0.47 -15.48
CA PHE A 200 -7.41 0.44 -14.70
C PHE A 200 -8.30 1.64 -15.01
N LYS A 201 -9.59 1.38 -15.21
CA LYS A 201 -10.59 2.44 -15.38
C LYS A 201 -10.87 3.11 -14.03
N PRO A 202 -10.67 4.43 -13.86
CA PRO A 202 -10.95 5.10 -12.59
C PRO A 202 -12.46 5.08 -12.27
N LEU A 203 -12.79 4.67 -11.04
CA LEU A 203 -14.15 4.69 -10.50
C LEU A 203 -14.36 5.80 -9.48
N PHE A 204 -13.44 5.87 -8.49
CA PHE A 204 -13.47 6.85 -7.42
C PHE A 204 -12.06 7.32 -7.11
N TRP A 205 -11.94 8.55 -6.65
CA TRP A 205 -10.71 9.12 -6.13
C TRP A 205 -11.03 10.13 -5.04
N GLY A 206 -10.05 10.42 -4.22
CA GLY A 206 -10.16 11.39 -3.13
C GLY A 206 -8.80 11.58 -2.46
N ASP A 207 -8.84 12.15 -1.30
CA ASP A 207 -7.68 12.39 -0.46
C ASP A 207 -7.99 12.15 1.01
N TYR A 208 -6.96 12.06 1.81
CA TYR A 208 -7.01 12.08 3.26
C TYR A 208 -5.69 12.60 3.81
N GLU A 209 -5.73 13.11 5.03
CA GLU A 209 -4.56 13.58 5.74
C GLU A 209 -4.24 12.70 6.93
N LEU A 210 -2.94 12.42 7.12
CA LEU A 210 -2.42 11.82 8.34
C LEU A 210 -1.91 12.95 9.24
N ILE A 211 -2.62 13.21 10.32
CA ILE A 211 -2.27 14.25 11.29
C ILE A 211 -1.07 13.78 12.12
N ASN A 212 -0.05 14.63 12.25
CA ASN A 212 0.99 14.44 13.23
C ASN A 212 0.49 14.81 14.62
N LEU A 213 0.13 13.79 15.41
CA LEU A 213 -0.41 14.01 16.75
C LEU A 213 0.65 14.39 17.79
N TYR A 214 1.93 14.20 17.50
CA TYR A 214 2.99 14.49 18.47
C TYR A 214 3.14 15.99 18.73
N ASN A 215 3.17 16.79 17.67
CA ASN A 215 3.33 18.24 17.78
C ASN A 215 2.11 19.02 17.29
N PHE A 216 1.07 18.37 16.81
CA PHE A 216 -0.05 19.00 16.10
C PHE A 216 0.40 19.82 14.87
N GLU A 217 1.59 19.55 14.37
CA GLU A 217 2.21 20.25 13.26
C GLU A 217 2.07 19.45 11.97
N GLY A 218 1.45 20.06 10.99
CA GLY A 218 1.37 19.58 9.62
C GLY A 218 0.61 18.26 9.46
N SER A 219 0.38 17.95 8.23
CA SER A 219 -0.22 16.68 7.81
C SER A 219 0.53 16.12 6.61
N VAL A 220 0.35 14.84 6.35
CA VAL A 220 0.78 14.20 5.12
C VAL A 220 -0.46 13.86 4.33
N GLU A 221 -0.73 14.63 3.27
CA GLU A 221 -1.85 14.38 2.36
C GLU A 221 -1.53 13.17 1.49
N HIS A 222 -2.51 12.28 1.37
CA HIS A 222 -2.47 11.15 0.45
C HIS A 222 -3.66 11.18 -0.49
N PHE A 223 -3.41 10.95 -1.76
CA PHE A 223 -4.46 10.62 -2.70
C PHE A 223 -4.90 9.16 -2.55
N ILE A 224 -6.19 8.92 -2.76
CA ILE A 224 -6.79 7.60 -2.89
C ILE A 224 -7.22 7.41 -4.34
N TYR A 225 -6.85 6.28 -4.91
CA TYR A 225 -7.33 5.83 -6.21
C TYR A 225 -8.09 4.51 -6.06
N ILE A 226 -9.27 4.44 -6.67
CA ILE A 226 -10.05 3.21 -6.80
C ILE A 226 -10.41 3.05 -8.26
N GLY A 227 -9.94 1.97 -8.87
CA GLY A 227 -10.16 1.65 -10.27
C GLY A 227 -10.69 0.24 -10.48
N GLN A 228 -11.08 -0.06 -11.71
CA GLN A 228 -11.58 -1.35 -12.12
C GLN A 228 -10.87 -1.83 -13.39
N LYS A 229 -10.55 -3.12 -13.44
CA LYS A 229 -10.15 -3.81 -14.68
C LYS A 229 -11.33 -3.97 -15.62
#